data_d6ad349ae91ee191ce6eb8f1b423a47b
#
_entry.id   d6ad349ae91ee191ce6eb8f1b423a47b
#
_cell.length_a   1.000
_cell.length_b   1.000
_cell.length_c   1.000
_cell.angle_alpha   90.00
_cell.angle_beta   90.00
_cell.angle_gamma   90.00
#
_symmetry.space_group_name_H-M   'P 1'
#
loop_
_entity.id
_entity.type
_entity.pdbx_description
1 polymer ?
#
loop_
_entity_poly.entity_id
_entity_poly.type
_entity_poly.pdbx_seq_one_letter_code
_entity_poly.pdbx_strand_id
1 'polypeptide(L)'
;MAEIPATLVKQLRDETGAGMMDSKRALQQTEGDLAAAKRLLRERGIAEAGKRAGRETTEGIVLARVDERVGTLVAVGCETEPVAKNAEFLTFAQKVLDAVAQEGLDAVERLEEERKELVGRIGENVVVRGAARFEKEYDDEVLTAYVHPPANKIGVLVRAKGPAEVARLLAMHIAFAAPLYAHRGEISEEDLATELEILEKLPEVQSRPEEHREKIVEGMLSKRFFGQAVLPDQEWIHDTGKTVAKALEEHELEVLEYERYALAG
;
A
#
# COMPACT_ATOMS: atom_id res chain seq x y z
N MET A 1 -0.75 43.64 -24.44
CA MET A 1 -0.22 42.61 -23.54
C MET A 1 1.29 42.57 -23.76
N ALA A 2 2.09 42.65 -22.70
CA ALA A 2 3.56 42.61 -22.83
C ALA A 2 3.96 41.25 -23.42
N GLU A 3 4.88 41.26 -24.36
CA GLU A 3 5.41 40.04 -24.97
C GLU A 3 6.33 39.37 -23.95
N ILE A 4 5.94 38.20 -23.45
CA ILE A 4 6.72 37.46 -22.45
C ILE A 4 7.90 36.78 -23.15
N PRO A 5 9.16 37.05 -22.76
CA PRO A 5 10.32 36.43 -23.37
C PRO A 5 10.29 34.89 -23.19
N ALA A 6 10.63 34.16 -24.24
CA ALA A 6 10.70 32.69 -24.20
C ALA A 6 11.69 32.17 -23.15
N THR A 7 12.73 32.90 -22.88
CA THR A 7 13.70 32.61 -21.81
C THR A 7 13.08 32.62 -20.42
N LEU A 8 12.18 33.59 -20.15
CA LEU A 8 11.50 33.70 -18.87
C LEU A 8 10.48 32.56 -18.71
N VAL A 9 9.78 32.18 -19.80
CA VAL A 9 8.86 31.03 -19.80
C VAL A 9 9.64 29.74 -19.52
N LYS A 10 10.81 29.56 -20.16
CA LYS A 10 11.69 28.42 -19.91
C LYS A 10 12.17 28.39 -18.46
N GLN A 11 12.61 29.53 -17.93
CA GLN A 11 13.06 29.64 -16.54
C GLN A 11 11.94 29.22 -15.57
N LEU A 12 10.74 29.77 -15.73
CA LEU A 12 9.60 29.43 -14.85
C LEU A 12 9.26 27.94 -14.92
N ARG A 13 9.27 27.38 -16.14
CA ARG A 13 9.06 25.95 -16.34
C ARG A 13 10.15 25.11 -15.64
N ASP A 14 11.40 25.43 -15.82
CA ASP A 14 12.52 24.67 -15.26
C ASP A 14 12.54 24.74 -13.73
N GLU A 15 12.07 25.85 -13.14
CA GLU A 15 11.98 26.05 -11.69
C GLU A 15 10.72 25.44 -11.05
N THR A 16 9.62 25.27 -11.81
CA THR A 16 8.33 24.83 -11.25
C THR A 16 7.88 23.47 -11.75
N GLY A 17 8.50 22.91 -12.81
CA GLY A 17 8.05 21.71 -13.47
C GLY A 17 6.72 21.87 -14.26
N ALA A 18 6.09 23.04 -14.26
CA ALA A 18 4.84 23.29 -14.95
C ALA A 18 4.96 23.19 -16.47
N GLY A 19 3.86 22.90 -17.16
CA GLY A 19 3.84 22.85 -18.62
C GLY A 19 4.22 24.20 -19.26
N MET A 20 4.82 24.17 -20.46
CA MET A 20 5.27 25.37 -21.18
C MET A 20 4.14 26.40 -21.36
N MET A 21 2.94 25.94 -21.70
CA MET A 21 1.78 26.83 -21.91
C MET A 21 1.21 27.37 -20.61
N ASP A 22 1.28 26.60 -19.54
CA ASP A 22 0.84 27.04 -18.21
C ASP A 22 1.81 28.09 -17.65
N SER A 23 3.11 27.89 -17.81
CA SER A 23 4.16 28.85 -17.45
C SER A 23 3.98 30.15 -18.23
N LYS A 24 3.73 30.08 -19.55
CA LYS A 24 3.47 31.25 -20.36
C LYS A 24 2.21 32.02 -19.91
N ARG A 25 1.10 31.29 -19.66
CA ARG A 25 -0.15 31.91 -19.18
C ARG A 25 0.00 32.54 -17.80
N ALA A 26 0.73 31.90 -16.91
CA ALA A 26 1.00 32.43 -15.57
C ALA A 26 1.78 33.74 -15.67
N LEU A 27 2.87 33.77 -16.45
CA LEU A 27 3.64 35.00 -16.68
C LEU A 27 2.83 36.11 -17.35
N GLN A 28 1.97 35.79 -18.30
CA GLN A 28 1.09 36.78 -18.92
C GLN A 28 0.12 37.40 -17.90
N GLN A 29 -0.42 36.61 -16.98
CA GLN A 29 -1.34 37.09 -15.94
C GLN A 29 -0.67 37.87 -14.82
N THR A 30 0.63 37.66 -14.62
CA THR A 30 1.44 38.36 -13.62
C THR A 30 2.36 39.39 -14.23
N GLU A 31 2.11 39.81 -15.49
CA GLU A 31 2.85 40.85 -16.20
C GLU A 31 4.37 40.61 -16.25
N GLY A 32 4.79 39.33 -16.21
CA GLY A 32 6.18 38.93 -16.23
C GLY A 32 6.83 38.78 -14.84
N ASP A 33 6.09 39.00 -13.75
CA ASP A 33 6.58 38.74 -12.39
C ASP A 33 6.72 37.24 -12.14
N LEU A 34 8.00 36.78 -12.05
CA LEU A 34 8.36 35.39 -11.87
C LEU A 34 7.89 34.83 -10.51
N ALA A 35 7.97 35.65 -9.44
CA ALA A 35 7.58 35.22 -8.11
C ALA A 35 6.06 35.09 -7.99
N ALA A 36 5.31 36.04 -8.54
CA ALA A 36 3.85 35.97 -8.62
C ALA A 36 3.39 34.80 -9.52
N ALA A 37 4.06 34.57 -10.65
CA ALA A 37 3.76 33.46 -11.54
C ALA A 37 3.97 32.09 -10.88
N LYS A 38 5.05 31.89 -10.11
CA LYS A 38 5.27 30.69 -9.30
C LYS A 38 4.13 30.47 -8.30
N ARG A 39 3.74 31.50 -7.57
CA ARG A 39 2.66 31.43 -6.60
C ARG A 39 1.34 31.06 -7.25
N LEU A 40 1.02 31.71 -8.39
CA LEU A 40 -0.17 31.41 -9.18
C LEU A 40 -0.20 29.94 -9.68
N LEU A 41 0.95 29.41 -10.15
CA LEU A 41 1.04 28.01 -10.58
C LEU A 41 0.87 27.05 -9.41
N ARG A 42 1.42 27.37 -8.24
CA ARG A 42 1.22 26.58 -7.02
C ARG A 42 -0.24 26.53 -6.57
N GLU A 43 -0.89 27.68 -6.49
CA GLU A 43 -2.31 27.78 -6.14
C GLU A 43 -3.22 26.99 -7.10
N ARG A 44 -2.92 27.06 -8.42
CA ARG A 44 -3.64 26.27 -9.42
C ARG A 44 -3.37 24.77 -9.28
N GLY A 45 -2.14 24.39 -9.03
CA GLY A 45 -1.77 22.99 -8.79
C GLY A 45 -2.56 22.38 -7.64
N ILE A 46 -2.66 23.10 -6.52
CA ILE A 46 -3.44 22.68 -5.34
C ILE A 46 -4.94 22.57 -5.69
N ALA A 47 -5.49 23.55 -6.40
CA ALA A 47 -6.90 23.53 -6.82
C ALA A 47 -7.21 22.37 -7.80
N GLU A 48 -6.31 22.07 -8.72
CA GLU A 48 -6.45 20.93 -9.63
C GLU A 48 -6.28 19.58 -8.90
N ALA A 49 -5.43 19.49 -7.89
CA ALA A 49 -5.30 18.32 -7.04
C ALA A 49 -6.64 17.95 -6.37
N GLY A 50 -7.37 18.96 -5.86
CA GLY A 50 -8.70 18.76 -5.28
C GLY A 50 -9.70 18.15 -6.26
N LYS A 51 -9.68 18.58 -7.53
CA LYS A 51 -10.55 18.02 -8.58
C LYS A 51 -10.20 16.57 -8.96
N ARG A 52 -8.97 16.14 -8.74
CA ARG A 52 -8.48 14.81 -9.09
C ARG A 52 -8.54 13.82 -7.93
N ALA A 53 -8.77 14.27 -6.71
CA ALA A 53 -8.73 13.45 -5.50
C ALA A 53 -9.66 12.21 -5.53
N GLY A 54 -10.74 12.24 -6.33
CA GLY A 54 -11.65 11.11 -6.49
C GLY A 54 -11.30 10.13 -7.62
N ARG A 55 -10.18 10.35 -8.35
CA ARG A 55 -9.80 9.42 -9.42
C ARG A 55 -9.10 8.20 -8.83
N GLU A 56 -9.39 7.04 -9.40
CA GLU A 56 -8.74 5.80 -8.99
C GLU A 56 -7.24 5.84 -9.27
N THR A 57 -6.47 5.29 -8.33
CA THR A 57 -5.02 5.16 -8.43
C THR A 57 -4.66 3.68 -8.37
N THR A 58 -4.75 3.00 -9.51
CA THR A 58 -4.49 1.55 -9.63
C THR A 58 -3.02 1.23 -9.85
N GLU A 59 -2.23 2.22 -10.21
CA GLU A 59 -0.79 2.14 -10.39
C GLU A 59 -0.03 2.76 -9.22
N GLY A 60 1.30 2.62 -9.17
CA GLY A 60 2.13 3.19 -8.12
C GLY A 60 3.27 2.31 -7.69
N ILE A 61 3.74 2.51 -6.46
CA ILE A 61 4.86 1.77 -5.87
C ILE A 61 4.64 1.49 -4.39
N VAL A 62 5.06 0.31 -3.96
CA VAL A 62 5.25 -0.02 -2.55
C VAL A 62 6.73 0.01 -2.24
N LEU A 63 7.12 0.72 -1.20
CA LEU A 63 8.48 0.82 -0.71
C LEU A 63 8.56 0.34 0.73
N ALA A 64 9.67 -0.31 1.08
CA ALA A 64 9.94 -0.76 2.43
C ALA A 64 11.37 -0.42 2.85
N ARG A 65 11.55 -0.21 4.13
CA ARG A 65 12.85 -0.04 4.79
C ARG A 65 12.83 -0.75 6.13
N VAL A 66 13.90 -1.46 6.42
CA VAL A 66 14.10 -2.08 7.74
C VAL A 66 15.47 -1.64 8.24
N ASP A 67 15.45 -0.90 9.32
CA ASP A 67 16.64 -0.53 10.09
C ASP A 67 16.76 -1.43 11.33
N GLU A 68 17.73 -1.19 12.19
CA GLU A 68 18.00 -2.03 13.35
C GLU A 68 16.79 -2.22 14.28
N ARG A 69 16.02 -1.14 14.52
CA ARG A 69 14.86 -1.12 15.42
C ARG A 69 13.53 -0.76 14.78
N VAL A 70 13.55 -0.24 13.54
CA VAL A 70 12.35 0.27 12.87
C VAL A 70 12.17 -0.37 11.50
N GLY A 71 11.00 -0.92 11.28
CA GLY A 71 10.53 -1.33 9.96
C GLY A 71 9.45 -0.37 9.44
N THR A 72 9.53 -0.01 8.17
CA THR A 72 8.57 0.89 7.53
C THR A 72 8.13 0.34 6.19
N LEU A 73 6.85 0.46 5.91
CA LEU A 73 6.24 0.07 4.64
C LEU A 73 5.30 1.20 4.20
N VAL A 74 5.41 1.64 2.95
CA VAL A 74 4.51 2.65 2.39
C VAL A 74 4.01 2.22 1.01
N ALA A 75 2.78 2.57 0.69
CA ALA A 75 2.16 2.38 -0.61
C ALA A 75 1.72 3.74 -1.17
N VAL A 76 2.29 4.15 -2.30
CA VAL A 76 1.93 5.40 -2.98
C VAL A 76 1.34 5.06 -4.34
N GLY A 77 0.08 5.49 -4.55
CA GLY A 77 -0.68 5.23 -5.77
C GLY A 77 -0.69 6.42 -6.72
N CYS A 78 -0.78 6.13 -8.03
CA CYS A 78 -1.02 7.07 -9.12
C CYS A 78 -1.97 6.45 -10.15
N GLU A 79 -2.39 7.25 -11.17
CA GLU A 79 -3.37 6.78 -12.14
C GLU A 79 -2.75 5.82 -13.19
N THR A 80 -1.50 6.07 -13.62
CA THR A 80 -0.89 5.35 -14.73
C THR A 80 0.52 4.83 -14.44
N GLU A 81 0.89 3.74 -15.14
CA GLU A 81 2.24 3.14 -15.06
C GLU A 81 3.38 4.10 -15.45
N PRO A 82 3.26 4.96 -16.49
CA PRO A 82 4.30 5.96 -16.77
C PRO A 82 4.57 6.89 -15.60
N VAL A 83 3.55 7.31 -14.85
CA VAL A 83 3.72 8.14 -13.64
C VAL A 83 4.33 7.33 -12.51
N ALA A 84 3.99 6.06 -12.34
CA ALA A 84 4.63 5.20 -11.35
C ALA A 84 6.15 5.06 -11.55
N LYS A 85 6.64 5.31 -12.79
CA LYS A 85 8.07 5.31 -13.16
C LYS A 85 8.68 6.71 -13.24
N ASN A 86 7.90 7.76 -13.00
CA ASN A 86 8.36 9.14 -13.06
C ASN A 86 9.29 9.47 -11.89
N ALA A 87 10.39 10.17 -12.17
CA ALA A 87 11.39 10.50 -11.14
C ALA A 87 10.84 11.35 -10.00
N GLU A 88 9.96 12.33 -10.27
CA GLU A 88 9.36 13.16 -9.22
C GLU A 88 8.41 12.35 -8.33
N PHE A 89 7.62 11.45 -8.93
CA PHE A 89 6.76 10.52 -8.19
C PHE A 89 7.59 9.60 -7.29
N LEU A 90 8.64 8.98 -7.81
CA LEU A 90 9.52 8.09 -7.04
C LEU A 90 10.24 8.84 -5.91
N THR A 91 10.68 10.09 -6.17
CA THR A 91 11.28 10.95 -5.14
C THR A 91 10.30 11.26 -4.02
N PHE A 92 9.05 11.56 -4.36
CA PHE A 92 8.01 11.78 -3.36
C PHE A 92 7.71 10.51 -2.57
N ALA A 93 7.57 9.36 -3.23
CA ALA A 93 7.33 8.08 -2.54
C ALA A 93 8.48 7.74 -1.57
N GLN A 94 9.74 7.96 -1.98
CA GLN A 94 10.89 7.80 -1.10
C GLN A 94 10.86 8.77 0.09
N LYS A 95 10.47 10.02 -0.14
CA LYS A 95 10.33 11.01 0.92
C LYS A 95 9.26 10.61 1.94
N VAL A 96 8.13 10.05 1.49
CA VAL A 96 7.10 9.51 2.39
C VAL A 96 7.69 8.40 3.24
N LEU A 97 8.41 7.43 2.64
CA LEU A 97 9.07 6.35 3.37
C LEU A 97 10.02 6.86 4.44
N ASP A 98 10.91 7.80 4.07
CA ASP A 98 11.92 8.34 4.97
C ASP A 98 11.28 9.14 6.12
N ALA A 99 10.26 9.95 5.82
CA ALA A 99 9.54 10.71 6.82
C ALA A 99 8.80 9.81 7.82
N VAL A 100 8.09 8.78 7.34
CA VAL A 100 7.40 7.82 8.20
C VAL A 100 8.40 7.04 9.06
N ALA A 101 9.55 6.63 8.50
CA ALA A 101 10.59 5.94 9.26
C ALA A 101 11.14 6.77 10.42
N GLN A 102 11.36 8.08 10.20
CA GLN A 102 11.99 8.98 11.17
C GLN A 102 11.01 9.60 12.16
N GLU A 103 9.82 9.98 11.70
CA GLU A 103 8.90 10.84 12.43
C GLU A 103 7.57 10.16 12.79
N GLY A 104 7.32 8.93 12.28
CA GLY A 104 6.07 8.21 12.51
C GLY A 104 4.99 8.50 11.46
N LEU A 105 3.81 7.91 11.65
CA LEU A 105 2.71 7.93 10.69
C LEU A 105 2.16 9.33 10.41
N ASP A 106 2.19 10.23 11.39
CA ASP A 106 1.74 11.63 11.25
C ASP A 106 2.53 12.42 10.20
N ALA A 107 3.70 11.90 9.79
CA ALA A 107 4.50 12.50 8.71
C ALA A 107 3.75 12.54 7.37
N VAL A 108 2.82 11.61 7.14
CA VAL A 108 2.01 11.57 5.92
C VAL A 108 1.17 12.84 5.78
N GLU A 109 0.52 13.28 6.87
CA GLU A 109 -0.30 14.52 6.86
C GLU A 109 0.56 15.76 6.59
N ARG A 110 1.77 15.81 7.13
CA ARG A 110 2.71 16.93 6.90
C ARG A 110 3.18 17.05 5.46
N LEU A 111 3.14 15.95 4.69
CA LEU A 111 3.50 15.93 3.27
C LEU A 111 2.33 16.23 2.33
N GLU A 112 1.13 16.47 2.85
CA GLU A 112 -0.08 16.67 2.04
C GLU A 112 0.03 17.86 1.07
N GLU A 113 0.61 18.98 1.48
CA GLU A 113 0.78 20.14 0.57
C GLU A 113 1.76 19.83 -0.56
N GLU A 114 2.86 19.12 -0.27
CA GLU A 114 3.81 18.69 -1.28
C GLU A 114 3.20 17.68 -2.25
N ARG A 115 2.37 16.77 -1.74
CA ARG A 115 1.59 15.85 -2.56
C ARG A 115 0.68 16.60 -3.56
N LYS A 116 -0.06 17.61 -3.09
CA LYS A 116 -0.92 18.44 -3.93
C LYS A 116 -0.13 19.19 -5.01
N GLU A 117 1.02 19.73 -4.65
CA GLU A 117 1.93 20.37 -5.61
C GLU A 117 2.41 19.37 -6.67
N LEU A 118 2.77 18.15 -6.27
CA LEU A 118 3.16 17.08 -7.18
C LEU A 118 2.03 16.72 -8.14
N VAL A 119 0.79 16.56 -7.64
CA VAL A 119 -0.41 16.33 -8.48
C VAL A 119 -0.60 17.44 -9.51
N GLY A 120 -0.36 18.70 -9.12
CA GLY A 120 -0.44 19.84 -10.03
C GLY A 120 0.62 19.79 -11.13
N ARG A 121 1.83 19.33 -10.86
CA ARG A 121 2.94 19.21 -11.84
C ARG A 121 2.75 18.01 -12.76
N ILE A 122 2.48 16.84 -12.19
CA ILE A 122 2.35 15.58 -12.95
C ILE A 122 1.04 15.53 -13.74
N GLY A 123 -0.03 16.14 -13.20
CA GLY A 123 -1.34 16.13 -13.84
C GLY A 123 -2.18 14.89 -13.59
N GLU A 124 -1.75 14.01 -12.69
CA GLU A 124 -2.48 12.83 -12.23
C GLU A 124 -2.71 12.85 -10.72
N ASN A 125 -3.71 12.11 -10.25
CA ASN A 125 -3.92 11.90 -8.83
C ASN A 125 -2.76 11.09 -8.25
N VAL A 126 -2.25 11.51 -7.10
CA VAL A 126 -1.25 10.77 -6.31
C VAL A 126 -1.78 10.65 -4.89
N VAL A 127 -1.76 9.45 -4.32
CA VAL A 127 -2.31 9.17 -2.99
C VAL A 127 -1.35 8.30 -2.20
N VAL A 128 -1.12 8.62 -0.95
CA VAL A 128 -0.52 7.67 0.00
C VAL A 128 -1.62 6.71 0.42
N ARG A 129 -1.63 5.50 -0.13
CA ARG A 129 -2.64 4.46 0.07
C ARG A 129 -2.53 3.82 1.44
N GLY A 130 -1.32 3.78 1.97
CA GLY A 130 -1.05 3.23 3.28
C GLY A 130 0.37 3.51 3.74
N ALA A 131 0.54 3.55 5.03
CA ALA A 131 1.83 3.63 5.70
C ALA A 131 1.77 2.80 6.99
N ALA A 132 2.81 2.00 7.21
CA ALA A 132 3.00 1.22 8.44
C ALA A 132 4.41 1.44 8.97
N ARG A 133 4.52 1.47 10.29
CA ARG A 133 5.78 1.59 11.00
C ARG A 133 5.73 0.72 12.24
N PHE A 134 6.59 -0.30 12.26
CA PHE A 134 6.77 -1.20 13.40
C PHE A 134 8.09 -0.89 14.08
N GLU A 135 8.10 -1.00 15.38
CA GLU A 135 9.29 -0.79 16.19
C GLU A 135 9.51 -1.99 17.11
N LYS A 136 10.75 -2.48 17.18
CA LYS A 136 11.10 -3.53 18.13
C LYS A 136 10.92 -3.03 19.55
N GLU A 137 10.15 -3.75 20.34
CA GLU A 137 10.04 -3.54 21.78
C GLU A 137 11.19 -4.23 22.51
N TYR A 138 11.59 -5.40 22.04
CA TYR A 138 12.63 -6.24 22.63
C TYR A 138 13.72 -6.61 21.62
N ASP A 139 14.90 -6.93 22.10
CA ASP A 139 16.07 -7.24 21.26
C ASP A 139 15.94 -8.63 20.58
N ASP A 140 15.11 -9.53 21.11
CA ASP A 140 14.81 -10.85 20.53
C ASP A 140 13.82 -10.79 19.38
N GLU A 141 13.24 -9.63 19.10
CA GLU A 141 12.33 -9.44 17.97
C GLU A 141 13.10 -9.23 16.67
N VAL A 142 12.46 -9.65 15.60
CA VAL A 142 12.93 -9.45 14.22
C VAL A 142 11.95 -8.61 13.43
N LEU A 143 12.49 -7.71 12.62
CA LEU A 143 11.75 -6.96 11.61
C LEU A 143 12.20 -7.43 10.23
N THR A 144 11.26 -7.69 9.36
CA THR A 144 11.55 -8.02 7.97
C THR A 144 10.51 -7.41 7.04
N ALA A 145 10.93 -7.09 5.83
CA ALA A 145 10.02 -6.64 4.79
C ALA A 145 10.26 -7.43 3.50
N TYR A 146 9.21 -7.60 2.74
CA TYR A 146 9.26 -8.16 1.40
C TYR A 146 8.47 -7.28 0.44
N VAL A 147 9.11 -6.83 -0.63
CA VAL A 147 8.45 -6.14 -1.74
C VAL A 147 8.60 -7.01 -2.97
N HIS A 148 7.47 -7.34 -3.62
CA HIS A 148 7.44 -8.30 -4.73
C HIS A 148 7.94 -7.67 -6.04
N PRO A 149 9.11 -8.15 -6.57
CA PRO A 149 9.67 -7.62 -7.81
C PRO A 149 8.96 -8.23 -9.04
N PRO A 150 9.06 -7.63 -10.24
CA PRO A 150 9.77 -6.37 -10.52
C PRO A 150 8.90 -5.13 -10.36
N ALA A 151 7.58 -5.29 -10.27
CA ALA A 151 6.63 -4.19 -10.30
C ALA A 151 6.58 -3.40 -8.99
N ASN A 152 7.00 -4.00 -7.87
CA ASN A 152 6.95 -3.40 -6.54
C ASN A 152 5.55 -2.87 -6.16
N LYS A 153 4.51 -3.59 -6.56
CA LYS A 153 3.11 -3.24 -6.28
C LYS A 153 2.56 -3.90 -5.02
N ILE A 154 3.25 -4.93 -4.52
CA ILE A 154 2.87 -5.67 -3.31
C ILE A 154 4.04 -5.61 -2.34
N GLY A 155 3.76 -5.28 -1.10
CA GLY A 155 4.74 -5.32 -0.03
C GLY A 155 4.14 -5.76 1.28
N VAL A 156 4.98 -6.36 2.12
CA VAL A 156 4.64 -6.84 3.46
C VAL A 156 5.74 -6.44 4.42
N LEU A 157 5.35 -5.98 5.59
CA LEU A 157 6.21 -5.75 6.74
C LEU A 157 5.76 -6.71 7.86
N VAL A 158 6.71 -7.37 8.50
CA VAL A 158 6.46 -8.32 9.60
C VAL A 158 7.33 -7.98 10.79
N ARG A 159 6.74 -7.99 11.99
CA ARG A 159 7.45 -8.06 13.27
C ARG A 159 7.13 -9.39 13.94
N ALA A 160 8.16 -10.10 14.36
CA ALA A 160 8.05 -11.45 14.90
C ALA A 160 9.14 -11.72 15.94
N LYS A 161 9.00 -12.82 16.71
CA LYS A 161 10.08 -13.42 17.51
C LYS A 161 10.51 -14.72 16.87
N GLY A 162 11.81 -14.92 16.71
CA GLY A 162 12.38 -16.13 16.14
C GLY A 162 13.30 -15.88 14.95
N PRO A 163 13.53 -16.88 14.07
CA PRO A 163 14.48 -16.77 12.98
C PRO A 163 14.07 -15.78 11.89
N ALA A 164 14.95 -14.82 11.57
CA ALA A 164 14.69 -13.78 10.56
C ALA A 164 14.41 -14.36 9.15
N GLU A 165 15.04 -15.50 8.80
CA GLU A 165 14.78 -16.15 7.52
C GLU A 165 13.35 -16.67 7.42
N VAL A 166 12.82 -17.26 8.51
CA VAL A 166 11.44 -17.76 8.54
C VAL A 166 10.45 -16.60 8.51
N ALA A 167 10.73 -15.50 9.21
CA ALA A 167 9.93 -14.29 9.13
C ALA A 167 9.89 -13.73 7.70
N ARG A 168 11.01 -13.82 6.94
CA ARG A 168 11.03 -13.42 5.53
C ARG A 168 10.20 -14.36 4.64
N LEU A 169 10.27 -15.67 4.86
CA LEU A 169 9.40 -16.63 4.15
C LEU A 169 7.92 -16.36 4.44
N LEU A 170 7.60 -16.00 5.69
CA LEU A 170 6.25 -15.60 6.07
C LEU A 170 5.81 -14.33 5.33
N ALA A 171 6.67 -13.31 5.24
CA ALA A 171 6.36 -12.10 4.48
C ALA A 171 6.08 -12.40 2.99
N MET A 172 6.81 -13.33 2.39
CA MET A 172 6.57 -13.81 1.01
C MET A 172 5.23 -14.55 0.92
N HIS A 173 4.91 -15.41 1.90
CA HIS A 173 3.63 -16.10 1.98
C HIS A 173 2.47 -15.09 2.05
N ILE A 174 2.52 -14.14 2.98
CA ILE A 174 1.48 -13.11 3.14
C ILE A 174 1.32 -12.28 1.87
N ALA A 175 2.42 -11.93 1.18
CA ALA A 175 2.37 -11.20 -0.08
C ALA A 175 1.56 -11.95 -1.16
N PHE A 176 1.75 -13.26 -1.26
CA PHE A 176 1.12 -14.13 -2.24
C PHE A 176 -0.30 -14.57 -1.84
N ALA A 177 -0.45 -15.13 -0.63
CA ALA A 177 -1.69 -15.73 -0.17
C ALA A 177 -2.74 -14.70 0.30
N ALA A 178 -2.31 -13.44 0.54
CA ALA A 178 -3.18 -12.30 0.88
C ALA A 178 -4.23 -12.64 1.97
N PRO A 179 -3.84 -13.11 3.17
CA PRO A 179 -4.79 -13.40 4.22
C PRO A 179 -5.57 -12.15 4.60
N LEU A 180 -6.87 -12.33 4.86
CA LEU A 180 -7.76 -11.25 5.28
C LEU A 180 -7.69 -11.01 6.80
N TYR A 181 -7.36 -12.08 7.56
CA TYR A 181 -7.33 -12.08 9.02
C TYR A 181 -6.02 -12.67 9.54
N ALA A 182 -5.43 -12.06 10.56
CA ALA A 182 -4.27 -12.62 11.24
C ALA A 182 -4.64 -13.85 12.08
N HIS A 183 -5.86 -13.89 12.62
CA HIS A 183 -6.40 -15.02 13.36
C HIS A 183 -7.92 -15.07 13.28
N ARG A 184 -8.50 -16.24 13.57
CA ARG A 184 -9.96 -16.48 13.48
C ARG A 184 -10.77 -15.53 14.37
N GLY A 185 -10.20 -15.04 15.47
CA GLY A 185 -10.88 -14.12 16.40
C GLY A 185 -11.14 -12.71 15.84
N GLU A 186 -10.57 -12.37 14.67
CA GLU A 186 -10.82 -11.11 13.97
C GLU A 186 -12.06 -11.17 13.07
N ILE A 187 -12.57 -12.37 12.81
CA ILE A 187 -13.76 -12.57 11.99
C ILE A 187 -14.98 -12.15 12.80
N SER A 188 -15.79 -11.23 12.26
CA SER A 188 -17.02 -10.83 12.92
C SER A 188 -18.02 -11.99 12.96
N GLU A 189 -18.88 -12.02 13.99
CA GLU A 189 -19.97 -13.01 14.07
C GLU A 189 -20.92 -12.92 12.86
N GLU A 190 -21.11 -11.74 12.30
CA GLU A 190 -21.93 -11.48 11.13
C GLU A 190 -21.32 -12.10 9.86
N ASP A 191 -20.01 -11.90 9.64
CA ASP A 191 -19.30 -12.47 8.50
C ASP A 191 -19.28 -14.00 8.57
N LEU A 192 -19.02 -14.54 9.76
CA LEU A 192 -19.04 -15.99 9.98
C LEU A 192 -20.43 -16.60 9.74
N ALA A 193 -21.48 -15.93 10.26
CA ALA A 193 -22.86 -16.37 10.04
C ALA A 193 -23.25 -16.31 8.57
N THR A 194 -22.84 -15.27 7.87
CA THR A 194 -23.06 -15.10 6.43
C THR A 194 -22.39 -16.21 5.64
N GLU A 195 -21.15 -16.53 5.95
CA GLU A 195 -20.41 -17.61 5.27
C GLU A 195 -21.06 -18.99 5.54
N LEU A 196 -21.46 -19.27 6.79
CA LEU A 196 -22.18 -20.48 7.14
C LEU A 196 -23.48 -20.61 6.33
N GLU A 197 -24.28 -19.55 6.24
CA GLU A 197 -25.53 -19.54 5.45
C GLU A 197 -25.27 -19.82 3.96
N ILE A 198 -24.20 -19.26 3.40
CA ILE A 198 -23.78 -19.53 2.01
C ILE A 198 -23.42 -20.99 1.83
N LEU A 199 -22.60 -21.55 2.71
CA LEU A 199 -22.14 -22.93 2.64
C LEU A 199 -23.31 -23.91 2.80
N GLU A 200 -24.23 -23.67 3.74
CA GLU A 200 -25.40 -24.48 3.95
C GLU A 200 -26.31 -24.56 2.71
N LYS A 201 -26.45 -23.47 1.95
CA LYS A 201 -27.27 -23.38 0.74
C LYS A 201 -26.66 -24.04 -0.49
N LEU A 202 -25.40 -24.47 -0.43
CA LEU A 202 -24.75 -25.07 -1.58
C LEU A 202 -25.45 -26.36 -2.02
N PRO A 203 -25.69 -26.58 -3.32
CA PRO A 203 -26.37 -27.79 -3.83
C PRO A 203 -25.68 -29.08 -3.39
N GLU A 204 -24.38 -29.09 -3.27
CA GLU A 204 -23.58 -30.22 -2.82
C GLU A 204 -23.81 -30.58 -1.34
N VAL A 205 -24.18 -29.61 -0.50
CA VAL A 205 -24.58 -29.81 0.90
C VAL A 205 -26.04 -30.27 0.94
N GLN A 206 -26.93 -29.58 0.22
CA GLN A 206 -28.35 -29.85 0.22
C GLN A 206 -28.69 -31.27 -0.34
N SER A 207 -27.84 -31.80 -1.22
CA SER A 207 -28.00 -33.18 -1.74
C SER A 207 -27.63 -34.29 -0.74
N ARG A 208 -27.06 -33.94 0.42
CA ARG A 208 -26.65 -34.92 1.45
C ARG A 208 -27.72 -35.12 2.50
N PRO A 209 -27.73 -36.30 3.17
CA PRO A 209 -28.59 -36.53 4.32
C PRO A 209 -28.42 -35.45 5.38
N GLU A 210 -29.53 -35.03 5.99
CA GLU A 210 -29.57 -33.93 6.96
C GLU A 210 -28.58 -34.14 8.11
N GLU A 211 -28.47 -35.34 8.62
CA GLU A 211 -27.57 -35.78 9.68
C GLU A 211 -26.05 -35.56 9.37
N HIS A 212 -25.70 -35.40 8.09
CA HIS A 212 -24.30 -35.19 7.66
C HIS A 212 -23.97 -33.76 7.24
N ARG A 213 -25.00 -32.90 7.06
CA ARG A 213 -24.81 -31.55 6.51
C ARG A 213 -23.95 -30.68 7.40
N GLU A 214 -24.21 -30.68 8.70
CA GLU A 214 -23.45 -29.89 9.67
C GLU A 214 -21.94 -30.18 9.57
N LYS A 215 -21.57 -31.46 9.63
CA LYS A 215 -20.15 -31.88 9.52
C LYS A 215 -19.51 -31.52 8.18
N ILE A 216 -20.30 -31.54 7.09
CA ILE A 216 -19.84 -31.17 5.77
C ILE A 216 -19.59 -29.63 5.73
N VAL A 217 -20.51 -28.84 6.28
CA VAL A 217 -20.40 -27.39 6.37
C VAL A 217 -19.16 -26.97 7.20
N GLU A 218 -18.96 -27.61 8.36
CA GLU A 218 -17.75 -27.40 9.16
C GLU A 218 -16.46 -27.69 8.39
N GLY A 219 -16.43 -28.79 7.65
CA GLY A 219 -15.29 -29.15 6.82
C GLY A 219 -15.07 -28.17 5.66
N MET A 220 -16.14 -27.65 5.08
CA MET A 220 -16.07 -26.61 4.04
C MET A 220 -15.65 -25.28 4.62
N LEU A 221 -16.18 -24.87 5.76
CA LEU A 221 -15.77 -23.65 6.46
C LEU A 221 -14.28 -23.67 6.75
N SER A 222 -13.77 -24.79 7.26
CA SER A 222 -12.36 -24.95 7.54
C SER A 222 -11.49 -24.83 6.29
N LYS A 223 -11.86 -25.50 5.18
CA LYS A 223 -11.02 -25.56 3.98
C LYS A 223 -11.20 -24.37 3.04
N ARG A 224 -12.46 -23.91 2.84
CA ARG A 224 -12.76 -22.90 1.82
C ARG A 224 -12.70 -21.48 2.37
N PHE A 225 -13.08 -21.28 3.63
CA PHE A 225 -13.06 -19.97 4.25
C PHE A 225 -11.81 -19.79 5.09
N PHE A 226 -11.63 -20.51 6.19
CA PHE A 226 -10.45 -20.33 7.05
C PHE A 226 -9.15 -20.60 6.30
N GLY A 227 -9.07 -21.69 5.54
CA GLY A 227 -7.89 -22.05 4.77
C GLY A 227 -7.52 -21.05 3.65
N GLN A 228 -8.38 -20.10 3.31
CA GLN A 228 -8.09 -19.04 2.36
C GLN A 228 -7.93 -17.67 3.03
N ALA A 229 -8.76 -17.38 4.05
CA ALA A 229 -8.85 -16.05 4.61
C ALA A 229 -7.99 -15.84 5.87
N VAL A 230 -7.68 -16.90 6.62
CA VAL A 230 -7.03 -16.79 7.94
C VAL A 230 -5.59 -17.27 7.88
N LEU A 231 -4.63 -16.40 8.16
CA LEU A 231 -3.20 -16.67 8.00
C LEU A 231 -2.74 -18.04 8.56
N PRO A 232 -2.96 -18.40 9.83
CA PRO A 232 -2.50 -19.68 10.37
C PRO A 232 -3.12 -20.92 9.72
N ASP A 233 -4.31 -20.79 9.12
CA ASP A 233 -5.04 -21.87 8.48
C ASP A 233 -4.67 -22.09 7.01
N GLN A 234 -4.03 -21.10 6.37
CA GLN A 234 -3.63 -21.19 4.97
C GLN A 234 -2.58 -22.27 4.75
N GLU A 235 -2.59 -22.91 3.57
CA GLU A 235 -1.52 -23.81 3.15
C GLU A 235 -0.23 -23.02 2.98
N TRP A 236 0.86 -23.49 3.60
CA TRP A 236 2.16 -22.83 3.54
C TRP A 236 2.73 -22.89 2.11
N ILE A 237 2.93 -21.74 1.45
CA ILE A 237 3.35 -21.70 0.03
C ILE A 237 4.69 -22.37 -0.25
N HIS A 238 5.56 -22.49 0.76
CA HIS A 238 6.88 -23.10 0.62
C HIS A 238 6.84 -24.62 0.87
N ASP A 239 5.75 -25.15 1.45
CA ASP A 239 5.48 -26.58 1.67
C ASP A 239 3.98 -26.80 1.88
N THR A 240 3.27 -27.09 0.80
CA THR A 240 1.79 -27.26 0.80
C THR A 240 1.29 -28.47 1.59
N GLY A 241 2.19 -29.31 2.11
CA GLY A 241 1.86 -30.42 3.01
C GLY A 241 1.52 -29.97 4.43
N LYS A 242 1.65 -28.70 4.77
CA LYS A 242 1.36 -28.15 6.10
C LYS A 242 0.70 -26.78 6.03
N THR A 243 0.07 -26.39 7.13
CA THR A 243 -0.47 -25.04 7.30
C THR A 243 0.62 -24.07 7.75
N VAL A 244 0.34 -22.75 7.62
CA VAL A 244 1.21 -21.69 8.17
C VAL A 244 1.46 -21.92 9.65
N ALA A 245 0.38 -22.17 10.45
CA ALA A 245 0.52 -22.43 11.89
C ALA A 245 1.56 -23.53 12.19
N LYS A 246 1.46 -24.66 11.48
CA LYS A 246 2.39 -25.77 11.68
C LYS A 246 3.82 -25.44 11.24
N ALA A 247 3.97 -24.70 10.14
CA ALA A 247 5.29 -24.27 9.67
C ALA A 247 5.96 -23.32 10.67
N LEU A 248 5.19 -22.37 11.23
CA LEU A 248 5.71 -21.42 12.21
C LEU A 248 6.07 -22.11 13.55
N GLU A 249 5.24 -23.06 14.01
CA GLU A 249 5.52 -23.87 15.20
C GLU A 249 6.82 -24.68 15.04
N GLU A 250 7.00 -25.36 13.91
CA GLU A 250 8.22 -26.15 13.62
C GLU A 250 9.50 -25.30 13.60
N HIS A 251 9.39 -24.03 13.27
CA HIS A 251 10.51 -23.09 13.19
C HIS A 251 10.60 -22.11 14.36
N GLU A 252 9.76 -22.31 15.39
CA GLU A 252 9.73 -21.45 16.59
C GLU A 252 9.60 -19.95 16.25
N LEU A 253 8.72 -19.61 15.27
CA LEU A 253 8.41 -18.23 14.91
C LEU A 253 7.07 -17.82 15.49
N GLU A 254 7.07 -16.78 16.32
CA GLU A 254 5.89 -16.11 16.83
C GLU A 254 5.66 -14.81 16.05
N VAL A 255 4.52 -14.69 15.37
CA VAL A 255 4.14 -13.47 14.66
C VAL A 255 3.54 -12.49 15.65
N LEU A 256 4.08 -11.28 15.75
CA LEU A 256 3.57 -10.23 16.61
C LEU A 256 2.61 -9.31 15.85
N GLU A 257 3.02 -8.88 14.67
CA GLU A 257 2.19 -8.08 13.77
C GLU A 257 2.70 -8.14 12.34
N TYR A 258 1.83 -7.88 11.39
CA TYR A 258 2.20 -7.67 9.99
C TYR A 258 1.28 -6.65 9.32
N GLU A 259 1.77 -6.05 8.26
CA GLU A 259 0.99 -5.18 7.38
C GLU A 259 1.27 -5.56 5.92
N ARG A 260 0.23 -5.57 5.09
CA ARG A 260 0.30 -5.86 3.67
C ARG A 260 -0.35 -4.77 2.85
N TYR A 261 0.39 -4.18 1.93
CA TYR A 261 -0.17 -3.30 0.92
C TYR A 261 -0.07 -3.93 -0.47
N ALA A 262 -1.14 -3.75 -1.25
CA ALA A 262 -1.19 -4.10 -2.66
C ALA A 262 -1.82 -2.96 -3.45
N LEU A 263 -1.12 -2.50 -4.47
CA LEU A 263 -1.61 -1.53 -5.44
C LEU A 263 -2.13 -2.30 -6.65
N ALA A 264 -3.43 -2.30 -6.82
CA ALA A 264 -4.20 -3.02 -7.83
C ALA A 264 -3.95 -4.52 -7.92
N GLY A 265 -4.97 -5.27 -7.75
CA GLY A 265 -5.10 -6.68 -8.05
C GLY A 265 -6.52 -6.93 -8.45
#